data_d86b67705d553f927d51479b636c670a
#
_entry.id   d86b67705d553f927d51479b636c670a
#
_cell.length_a   1.000
_cell.length_b   1.000
_cell.length_c   1.000
_cell.angle_alpha   90.00
_cell.angle_beta   90.00
_cell.angle_gamma   90.00
#
_symmetry.space_group_name_H-M   'P 1'
#
loop_
_entity.id
_entity.type
_entity.pdbx_description
1 polymer ?
#
loop_
_entity_poly.entity_id
_entity_poly.type
_entity_poly.pdbx_seq_one_letter_code
_entity_poly.pdbx_strand_id
1 'polypeptide(L)'
;RLSACRMEAEAVHVRVLIVDDERLARQRVRRLVQSEADVEVVGEAASGHEAVALIRELRPDLVCLDVQMPGLDGFGVLRELEGGHVPMVLFVTAYDEHAQRAFDVHAVDYVLKPVDEDRFRAAFGKARMQRANAVAAARLGELLETVRRLADGRAAIADVRGDVAGGALGSRLATANATANATA
;
A
#
# COMPACT_ATOMS: atom_id res chain seq x y z
N ARG A 1 -5.00 21.78 -32.90
CA ARG A 1 -5.95 21.29 -31.89
C ARG A 1 -5.20 20.28 -31.05
N LEU A 2 -4.57 20.79 -29.99
CA LEU A 2 -3.94 19.96 -28.94
C LEU A 2 -5.06 19.32 -28.14
N SER A 3 -5.22 18.01 -28.30
CA SER A 3 -6.07 17.19 -27.47
C SER A 3 -5.50 17.23 -26.05
N ALA A 4 -6.19 17.92 -25.14
CA ALA A 4 -5.87 17.91 -23.73
C ALA A 4 -6.00 16.46 -23.26
N CYS A 5 -4.86 15.80 -23.03
CA CYS A 5 -4.78 14.56 -22.31
C CYS A 5 -5.25 14.85 -20.88
N ARG A 6 -6.53 14.63 -20.63
CA ARG A 6 -7.12 14.65 -19.30
C ARG A 6 -6.49 13.47 -18.58
N MET A 7 -5.45 13.75 -17.82
CA MET A 7 -5.04 12.86 -16.73
C MET A 7 -6.21 12.84 -15.74
N GLU A 8 -7.15 11.95 -15.94
CA GLU A 8 -8.09 11.56 -14.92
C GLU A 8 -7.21 10.97 -13.81
N ALA A 9 -7.06 11.73 -12.74
CA ALA A 9 -6.52 11.17 -11.51
C ALA A 9 -7.42 9.99 -11.20
N GLU A 10 -6.91 8.77 -11.37
CA GLU A 10 -7.64 7.55 -10.95
C GLU A 10 -8.04 7.77 -9.52
N ALA A 11 -9.33 7.98 -9.29
CA ALA A 11 -9.89 8.15 -7.97
C ALA A 11 -9.46 6.93 -7.14
N VAL A 12 -8.79 7.19 -6.01
CA VAL A 12 -8.30 6.11 -5.14
C VAL A 12 -9.51 5.46 -4.52
N HIS A 13 -9.94 4.35 -5.10
CA HIS A 13 -11.06 3.58 -4.60
C HIS A 13 -10.68 2.92 -3.27
N VAL A 14 -11.47 3.14 -2.22
CA VAL A 14 -11.20 2.63 -0.87
C VAL A 14 -12.15 1.49 -0.56
N ARG A 15 -11.61 0.30 -0.32
CA ARG A 15 -12.35 -0.90 0.04
C ARG A 15 -12.50 -0.97 1.56
N VAL A 16 -13.72 -0.90 2.06
CA VAL A 16 -14.04 -0.78 3.50
C VAL A 16 -14.74 -2.03 4.02
N LEU A 17 -14.23 -2.58 5.11
CA LEU A 17 -14.92 -3.57 5.94
C LEU A 17 -15.50 -2.88 7.18
N ILE A 18 -16.74 -3.21 7.53
CA ILE A 18 -17.42 -2.68 8.72
C ILE A 18 -17.56 -3.79 9.76
N VAL A 19 -17.08 -3.55 10.97
CA VAL A 19 -17.04 -4.54 12.06
C VAL A 19 -17.65 -3.98 13.33
N ASP A 20 -18.74 -4.56 13.78
CA ASP A 20 -19.47 -4.16 14.98
C ASP A 20 -20.47 -5.27 15.35
N ASP A 21 -20.62 -5.65 16.59
CA ASP A 21 -21.57 -6.69 16.97
C ASP A 21 -23.03 -6.17 16.93
N GLU A 22 -23.23 -4.86 17.07
CA GLU A 22 -24.54 -4.22 16.99
C GLU A 22 -24.98 -3.97 15.53
N ARG A 23 -26.03 -4.62 15.08
CA ARG A 23 -26.58 -4.46 13.73
C ARG A 23 -26.91 -3.00 13.38
N LEU A 24 -27.48 -2.24 14.31
CA LEU A 24 -27.88 -0.85 14.06
C LEU A 24 -26.66 0.06 13.90
N ALA A 25 -25.59 -0.18 14.68
CA ALA A 25 -24.34 0.54 14.54
C ALA A 25 -23.69 0.25 13.17
N ARG A 26 -23.63 -1.02 12.72
CA ARG A 26 -23.16 -1.36 11.36
C ARG A 26 -23.94 -0.63 10.28
N GLN A 27 -25.28 -0.60 10.38
CA GLN A 27 -26.14 0.10 9.41
C GLN A 27 -25.87 1.62 9.40
N ARG A 28 -25.61 2.22 10.57
CA ARG A 28 -25.27 3.64 10.66
C ARG A 28 -23.94 3.93 9.95
N VAL A 29 -22.89 3.17 10.30
CA VAL A 29 -21.57 3.32 9.67
C VAL A 29 -21.63 3.05 8.17
N ARG A 30 -22.38 2.04 7.72
CA ARG A 30 -22.59 1.75 6.30
C ARG A 30 -23.14 2.95 5.53
N ARG A 31 -24.16 3.62 6.07
CA ARG A 31 -24.76 4.81 5.42
C ARG A 31 -23.75 5.94 5.31
N LEU A 32 -22.95 6.18 6.36
CA LEU A 32 -21.92 7.20 6.36
C LEU A 32 -20.83 6.90 5.33
N VAL A 33 -20.35 5.65 5.29
CA VAL A 33 -19.36 5.20 4.30
C VAL A 33 -19.91 5.34 2.87
N GLN A 34 -21.16 4.93 2.62
CA GLN A 34 -21.79 4.99 1.29
C GLN A 34 -22.10 6.41 0.82
N SER A 35 -22.11 7.42 1.71
CA SER A 35 -22.24 8.82 1.33
C SER A 35 -20.92 9.43 0.79
N GLU A 36 -19.81 8.75 0.98
CA GLU A 36 -18.50 9.18 0.48
C GLU A 36 -18.27 8.70 -0.96
N ALA A 37 -17.63 9.54 -1.78
CA ALA A 37 -17.27 9.18 -3.15
C ALA A 37 -16.10 8.18 -3.17
N ASP A 38 -16.06 7.33 -4.19
CA ASP A 38 -14.95 6.39 -4.46
C ASP A 38 -14.71 5.37 -3.34
N VAL A 39 -15.81 4.84 -2.77
CA VAL A 39 -15.77 3.88 -1.66
C VAL A 39 -16.62 2.66 -1.98
N GLU A 40 -16.12 1.49 -1.62
CA GLU A 40 -16.84 0.21 -1.68
C GLU A 40 -16.88 -0.44 -0.30
N VAL A 41 -18.08 -0.75 0.20
CA VAL A 41 -18.23 -1.63 1.37
C VAL A 41 -18.10 -3.07 0.90
N VAL A 42 -16.95 -3.68 1.14
CA VAL A 42 -16.63 -5.05 0.67
C VAL A 42 -17.18 -6.14 1.58
N GLY A 43 -17.59 -5.81 2.82
CA GLY A 43 -18.19 -6.76 3.74
C GLY A 43 -18.58 -6.11 5.07
N GLU A 44 -19.28 -6.90 5.87
CA GLU A 44 -19.61 -6.60 7.26
C GLU A 44 -19.29 -7.82 8.13
N ALA A 45 -18.84 -7.61 9.37
CA ALA A 45 -18.64 -8.64 10.37
C ALA A 45 -19.36 -8.28 11.66
N ALA A 46 -19.95 -9.28 12.31
CA ALA A 46 -20.67 -9.13 13.58
C ALA A 46 -19.86 -9.64 14.79
N SER A 47 -18.60 -10.03 14.59
CA SER A 47 -17.69 -10.46 15.66
C SER A 47 -16.23 -10.29 15.25
N GLY A 48 -15.32 -10.27 16.26
CA GLY A 48 -13.89 -10.17 16.00
C GLY A 48 -13.33 -11.36 15.21
N HIS A 49 -13.78 -12.59 15.45
CA HIS A 49 -13.34 -13.76 14.70
C HIS A 49 -13.77 -13.71 13.24
N GLU A 50 -15.00 -13.28 12.95
CA GLU A 50 -15.47 -13.08 11.59
C GLU A 50 -14.68 -11.97 10.90
N ALA A 51 -14.37 -10.89 11.63
CA ALA A 51 -13.54 -9.80 11.12
C ALA A 51 -12.16 -10.29 10.67
N VAL A 52 -11.45 -11.08 11.48
CA VAL A 52 -10.15 -11.65 11.13
C VAL A 52 -10.24 -12.50 9.87
N ALA A 53 -11.26 -13.35 9.73
CA ALA A 53 -11.46 -14.18 8.54
C ALA A 53 -11.67 -13.31 7.28
N LEU A 54 -12.59 -12.34 7.35
CA LEU A 54 -12.92 -11.46 6.24
C LEU A 54 -11.76 -10.51 5.86
N ILE A 55 -10.98 -10.03 6.83
CA ILE A 55 -9.80 -9.20 6.54
C ILE A 55 -8.77 -10.01 5.73
N ARG A 56 -8.51 -11.26 6.11
CA ARG A 56 -7.57 -12.15 5.39
C ARG A 56 -8.05 -12.47 3.98
N GLU A 57 -9.35 -12.71 3.81
CA GLU A 57 -9.97 -13.07 2.54
C GLU A 57 -10.10 -11.87 1.61
N LEU A 58 -10.74 -10.80 2.09
CA LEU A 58 -11.13 -9.64 1.27
C LEU A 58 -10.02 -8.63 1.11
N ARG A 59 -9.03 -8.61 2.02
CA ARG A 59 -7.93 -7.62 2.06
C ARG A 59 -8.43 -6.18 1.88
N PRO A 60 -9.29 -5.68 2.79
CA PRO A 60 -9.79 -4.32 2.72
C PRO A 60 -8.66 -3.30 2.91
N ASP A 61 -8.84 -2.10 2.39
CA ASP A 61 -7.92 -0.98 2.61
C ASP A 61 -8.13 -0.34 3.98
N LEU A 62 -9.40 -0.29 4.43
CA LEU A 62 -9.82 0.33 5.70
C LEU A 62 -10.81 -0.59 6.43
N VAL A 63 -10.67 -0.69 7.73
CA VAL A 63 -11.65 -1.34 8.61
C VAL A 63 -12.24 -0.31 9.57
N CYS A 64 -13.56 -0.11 9.53
CA CYS A 64 -14.30 0.57 10.60
C CYS A 64 -14.59 -0.47 11.68
N LEU A 65 -13.95 -0.37 12.84
CA LEU A 65 -13.88 -1.43 13.84
C LEU A 65 -14.38 -0.96 15.20
N ASP A 66 -15.37 -1.65 15.74
CA ASP A 66 -15.70 -1.47 17.15
C ASP A 66 -14.61 -2.09 18.04
N VAL A 67 -14.33 -1.43 19.14
CA VAL A 67 -13.38 -1.92 20.15
C VAL A 67 -14.00 -3.05 20.97
N GLN A 68 -15.22 -2.86 21.45
CA GLN A 68 -15.85 -3.83 22.36
C GLN A 68 -16.81 -4.74 21.61
N MET A 69 -16.38 -5.98 21.44
CA MET A 69 -17.19 -7.06 20.88
C MET A 69 -17.03 -8.32 21.73
N PRO A 70 -18.09 -9.15 21.85
CA PRO A 70 -18.00 -10.41 22.60
C PRO A 70 -16.93 -11.36 22.02
N GLY A 71 -16.19 -11.98 22.92
CA GLY A 71 -15.14 -12.96 22.57
C GLY A 71 -13.82 -12.31 22.17
N LEU A 72 -13.68 -11.83 20.94
CA LEU A 72 -12.47 -11.17 20.44
C LEU A 72 -12.75 -9.68 20.24
N ASP A 73 -12.11 -8.83 21.05
CA ASP A 73 -12.20 -7.38 20.97
C ASP A 73 -11.47 -6.80 19.75
N GLY A 74 -11.71 -5.52 19.42
CA GLY A 74 -11.08 -4.88 18.26
C GLY A 74 -9.56 -4.87 18.30
N PHE A 75 -8.93 -4.72 19.46
CA PHE A 75 -7.48 -4.82 19.60
C PHE A 75 -6.99 -6.27 19.44
N GLY A 76 -7.79 -7.25 19.88
CA GLY A 76 -7.54 -8.67 19.64
C GLY A 76 -7.53 -9.01 18.16
N VAL A 77 -8.46 -8.45 17.40
CA VAL A 77 -8.47 -8.59 15.94
C VAL A 77 -7.13 -8.14 15.34
N LEU A 78 -6.61 -6.98 15.74
CA LEU A 78 -5.34 -6.48 15.21
C LEU A 78 -4.15 -7.36 15.60
N ARG A 79 -4.11 -7.86 16.84
CA ARG A 79 -3.06 -8.82 17.27
C ARG A 79 -3.09 -10.11 16.45
N GLU A 80 -4.26 -10.64 16.12
CA GLU A 80 -4.37 -11.84 15.28
C GLU A 80 -3.95 -11.62 13.81
N LEU A 81 -3.86 -10.37 13.37
CA LEU A 81 -3.39 -10.00 12.02
C LEU A 81 -1.89 -9.73 11.95
N GLU A 82 -1.17 -9.73 13.09
CA GLU A 82 0.28 -9.50 13.12
C GLU A 82 1.03 -10.49 12.21
N GLY A 83 1.96 -9.97 11.43
CA GLY A 83 2.73 -10.75 10.44
C GLY A 83 2.03 -10.98 9.10
N GLY A 84 0.80 -10.45 8.91
CA GLY A 84 0.04 -10.51 7.67
C GLY A 84 -0.33 -9.13 7.10
N HIS A 85 -1.40 -9.10 6.31
CA HIS A 85 -1.98 -7.84 5.82
C HIS A 85 -2.74 -7.15 6.96
N VAL A 86 -2.24 -6.00 7.41
CA VAL A 86 -2.92 -5.14 8.39
C VAL A 86 -3.52 -3.94 7.64
N PRO A 87 -4.85 -3.83 7.55
CA PRO A 87 -5.51 -2.69 6.92
C PRO A 87 -5.36 -1.41 7.77
N MET A 88 -5.65 -0.27 7.21
CA MET A 88 -5.89 0.94 8.00
C MET A 88 -7.08 0.73 8.93
N VAL A 89 -7.03 1.28 10.13
CA VAL A 89 -8.09 1.10 11.13
C VAL A 89 -8.67 2.45 11.54
N LEU A 90 -10.00 2.55 11.45
CA LEU A 90 -10.79 3.61 12.04
C LEU A 90 -11.65 2.99 13.15
N PHE A 91 -11.32 3.29 14.40
CA PHE A 91 -12.15 2.82 15.50
C PHE A 91 -13.45 3.61 15.60
N VAL A 92 -14.58 2.89 15.78
CA VAL A 92 -15.92 3.46 15.94
C VAL A 92 -16.57 2.78 17.15
N THR A 93 -16.51 3.38 18.33
CA THR A 93 -16.88 2.71 19.59
C THR A 93 -17.57 3.64 20.58
N ALA A 94 -18.25 3.06 21.57
CA ALA A 94 -18.88 3.83 22.65
C ALA A 94 -17.91 4.24 23.78
N TYR A 95 -16.67 3.76 23.76
CA TYR A 95 -15.74 3.90 24.88
C TYR A 95 -14.61 4.87 24.56
N ASP A 96 -14.48 5.94 25.33
CA ASP A 96 -13.44 6.96 25.21
C ASP A 96 -12.10 6.56 25.86
N GLU A 97 -12.14 5.70 26.88
CA GLU A 97 -10.94 5.24 27.62
C GLU A 97 -9.94 4.46 26.75
N HIS A 98 -10.36 3.95 25.60
CA HIS A 98 -9.52 3.23 24.66
C HIS A 98 -8.84 4.12 23.60
N ALA A 99 -9.16 5.42 23.58
CA ALA A 99 -8.59 6.34 22.58
C ALA A 99 -7.05 6.38 22.64
N GLN A 100 -6.45 6.32 23.85
CA GLN A 100 -4.99 6.30 23.99
C GLN A 100 -4.38 5.03 23.37
N ARG A 101 -4.99 3.86 23.56
CA ARG A 101 -4.52 2.59 22.98
C ARG A 101 -4.63 2.55 21.45
N ALA A 102 -5.55 3.32 20.86
CA ALA A 102 -5.67 3.44 19.41
C ALA A 102 -4.42 4.07 18.78
N PHE A 103 -3.74 4.98 19.48
CA PHE A 103 -2.48 5.55 19.02
C PHE A 103 -1.34 4.51 19.01
N ASP A 104 -1.32 3.59 19.97
CA ASP A 104 -0.27 2.55 20.05
C ASP A 104 -0.34 1.57 18.88
N VAL A 105 -1.52 1.35 18.31
CA VAL A 105 -1.73 0.46 17.15
C VAL A 105 -1.77 1.20 15.80
N HIS A 106 -1.36 2.47 15.78
CA HIS A 106 -1.31 3.29 14.55
C HIS A 106 -2.66 3.38 13.82
N ALA A 107 -3.77 3.45 14.57
CA ALA A 107 -5.08 3.70 13.98
C ALA A 107 -5.10 5.06 13.26
N VAL A 108 -5.85 5.14 12.17
CA VAL A 108 -6.00 6.40 11.42
C VAL A 108 -6.71 7.45 12.27
N ASP A 109 -7.77 7.04 12.96
CA ASP A 109 -8.52 7.90 13.86
C ASP A 109 -9.42 7.07 14.80
N TYR A 110 -10.11 7.78 15.69
CA TYR A 110 -11.00 7.25 16.70
C TYR A 110 -12.30 8.08 16.74
N VAL A 111 -13.45 7.44 16.57
CA VAL A 111 -14.77 8.09 16.54
C VAL A 111 -15.66 7.50 17.61
N LEU A 112 -16.21 8.35 18.48
CA LEU A 112 -17.12 7.93 19.55
C LEU A 112 -18.54 7.76 19.01
N LYS A 113 -19.25 6.74 19.52
CA LYS A 113 -20.71 6.59 19.40
C LYS A 113 -21.39 7.49 20.43
N PRO A 114 -22.52 8.20 20.11
CA PRO A 114 -23.21 8.17 18.82
C PRO A 114 -22.40 8.86 17.73
N VAL A 115 -22.28 8.22 16.58
CA VAL A 115 -21.42 8.69 15.49
C VAL A 115 -21.97 9.98 14.90
N ASP A 116 -21.22 11.06 15.10
CA ASP A 116 -21.44 12.35 14.43
C ASP A 116 -20.95 12.29 12.98
N GLU A 117 -21.76 12.79 12.05
CA GLU A 117 -21.48 12.68 10.62
C GLU A 117 -20.24 13.48 10.19
N ASP A 118 -20.09 14.71 10.70
CA ASP A 118 -18.95 15.57 10.35
C ASP A 118 -17.65 15.01 10.94
N ARG A 119 -17.71 14.50 12.17
CA ARG A 119 -16.57 13.83 12.82
C ARG A 119 -16.15 12.58 12.07
N PHE A 120 -17.12 11.76 11.63
CA PHE A 120 -16.86 10.57 10.82
C PHE A 120 -16.22 10.95 9.48
N ARG A 121 -16.78 11.93 8.78
CA ARG A 121 -16.27 12.42 7.49
C ARG A 121 -14.83 12.94 7.62
N ALA A 122 -14.53 13.68 8.68
CA ALA A 122 -13.17 14.15 8.94
C ALA A 122 -12.17 12.99 9.17
N ALA A 123 -12.56 11.99 9.96
CA ALA A 123 -11.75 10.79 10.22
C ALA A 123 -11.55 9.96 8.94
N PHE A 124 -12.62 9.77 8.17
CA PHE A 124 -12.58 9.03 6.91
C PHE A 124 -11.71 9.74 5.86
N GLY A 125 -11.74 11.08 5.83
CA GLY A 125 -10.86 11.90 4.99
C GLY A 125 -9.38 11.67 5.27
N LYS A 126 -8.99 11.47 6.54
CA LYS A 126 -7.61 11.09 6.92
C LYS A 126 -7.23 9.74 6.32
N ALA A 127 -8.11 8.74 6.40
CA ALA A 127 -7.88 7.41 5.82
C ALA A 127 -7.68 7.50 4.30
N ARG A 128 -8.52 8.25 3.60
CA ARG A 128 -8.39 8.47 2.15
C ARG A 128 -7.06 9.12 1.78
N MET A 129 -6.65 10.15 2.51
CA MET A 129 -5.38 10.83 2.28
C MET A 129 -4.19 9.89 2.54
N GLN A 130 -4.22 9.10 3.61
CA GLN A 130 -3.18 8.12 3.90
C GLN A 130 -3.10 7.04 2.81
N ARG A 131 -4.25 6.55 2.31
CA ARG A 131 -4.32 5.60 1.19
C ARG A 131 -3.73 6.19 -0.10
N ALA A 132 -4.10 7.44 -0.44
CA ALA A 132 -3.58 8.12 -1.61
C ALA A 132 -2.05 8.29 -1.55
N ASN A 133 -1.52 8.68 -0.40
CA ASN A 133 -0.08 8.81 -0.18
C ASN A 133 0.64 7.47 -0.32
N ALA A 134 0.08 6.38 0.21
CA ALA A 134 0.64 5.04 0.09
C ALA A 134 0.69 4.57 -1.37
N VAL A 135 -0.38 4.79 -2.15
CA VAL A 135 -0.42 4.48 -3.59
C VAL A 135 0.61 5.30 -4.36
N ALA A 136 0.71 6.60 -4.08
CA ALA A 136 1.69 7.46 -4.74
C ALA A 136 3.15 7.04 -4.44
N ALA A 137 3.43 6.69 -3.18
CA ALA A 137 4.75 6.19 -2.78
C ALA A 137 5.10 4.86 -3.47
N ALA A 138 4.16 3.93 -3.56
CA ALA A 138 4.36 2.66 -4.26
C ALA A 138 4.66 2.87 -5.76
N ARG A 139 3.88 3.72 -6.44
CA ARG A 139 4.11 4.06 -7.86
C ARG A 139 5.49 4.70 -8.08
N LEU A 140 5.90 5.62 -7.20
CA LEU A 140 7.24 6.22 -7.28
C LEU A 140 8.34 5.16 -7.12
N GLY A 141 8.18 4.23 -6.18
CA GLY A 141 9.11 3.11 -5.98
C GLY A 141 9.27 2.24 -7.23
N GLU A 142 8.16 1.88 -7.88
CA GLU A 142 8.17 1.09 -9.13
C GLU A 142 8.87 1.83 -10.28
N LEU A 143 8.65 3.15 -10.41
CA LEU A 143 9.31 3.98 -11.41
C LEU A 143 10.82 4.04 -11.17
N LEU A 144 11.25 4.28 -9.93
CA LEU A 144 12.66 4.33 -9.57
C LEU A 144 13.36 2.99 -9.84
N GLU A 145 12.72 1.87 -9.51
CA GLU A 145 13.25 0.54 -9.79
C GLU A 145 13.36 0.27 -11.29
N THR A 146 12.41 0.75 -12.08
CA THR A 146 12.45 0.64 -13.55
C THR A 146 13.60 1.46 -14.13
N VAL A 147 13.79 2.69 -13.66
CA VAL A 147 14.90 3.56 -14.08
C VAL A 147 16.26 2.93 -13.71
N ARG A 148 16.38 2.37 -12.50
CA ARG A 148 17.58 1.67 -12.04
C ARG A 148 17.91 0.49 -12.95
N ARG A 149 16.94 -0.38 -13.26
CA ARG A 149 17.16 -1.51 -14.19
C ARG A 149 17.59 -1.06 -15.58
N LEU A 150 17.03 0.03 -16.09
CA LEU A 150 17.45 0.60 -17.39
C LEU A 150 18.87 1.16 -17.34
N ALA A 151 19.27 1.80 -16.25
CA ALA A 151 20.62 2.31 -16.06
C ALA A 151 21.65 1.18 -15.96
N ASP A 152 21.36 0.13 -15.17
CA ASP A 152 22.22 -1.04 -15.03
C ASP A 152 22.36 -1.82 -16.35
N GLY A 153 21.26 -1.97 -17.12
CA GLY A 153 21.31 -2.57 -18.47
C GLY A 153 22.13 -1.76 -19.47
N ARG A 154 22.14 -0.42 -19.37
CA ARG A 154 22.99 0.44 -20.20
C ARG A 154 24.45 0.33 -19.82
N ALA A 155 24.76 0.22 -18.53
CA ALA A 155 26.13 0.02 -18.05
C ALA A 155 26.71 -1.32 -18.54
N ALA A 156 25.92 -2.40 -18.47
CA ALA A 156 26.32 -3.72 -18.99
C ALA A 156 26.59 -3.73 -20.51
N ILE A 157 25.80 -2.99 -21.30
CA ILE A 157 26.00 -2.87 -22.75
C ILE A 157 27.27 -2.03 -23.07
N ALA A 158 27.56 -1.01 -22.27
CA ALA A 158 28.77 -0.19 -22.43
C ALA A 158 30.04 -1.01 -22.13
N ASP A 159 29.99 -1.89 -21.13
CA ASP A 159 31.11 -2.76 -20.76
C ASP A 159 31.40 -3.81 -21.85
N VAL A 160 30.35 -4.43 -22.42
CA VAL A 160 30.51 -5.36 -23.56
C VAL A 160 31.06 -4.65 -24.81
N ARG A 161 30.74 -3.37 -25.05
CA ARG A 161 31.33 -2.59 -26.16
C ARG A 161 32.77 -2.19 -25.91
N GLY A 162 33.16 -1.97 -24.66
CA GLY A 162 34.55 -1.70 -24.26
C GLY A 162 35.47 -2.90 -24.54
N ASP A 163 35.02 -4.10 -24.24
CA ASP A 163 35.78 -5.34 -24.46
C ASP A 163 36.00 -5.64 -25.95
N VAL A 164 35.00 -5.36 -26.81
CA VAL A 164 35.11 -5.60 -28.26
C VAL A 164 36.07 -4.61 -28.92
N ALA A 165 36.22 -3.41 -28.38
CA ALA A 165 37.17 -2.41 -28.91
C ALA A 165 38.60 -2.66 -28.43
N GLY A 166 38.82 -3.26 -27.27
CA GLY A 166 40.15 -3.62 -26.72
C GLY A 166 40.78 -4.88 -27.34
N GLY A 167 39.93 -5.84 -27.79
CA GLY A 167 40.41 -7.10 -28.38
C GLY A 167 40.95 -7.05 -29.79
N ALA A 168 40.70 -5.96 -30.54
CA ALA A 168 41.11 -5.85 -31.96
C ALA A 168 42.52 -5.22 -32.19
N LEU A 169 43.14 -4.63 -31.18
CA LEU A 169 44.48 -4.01 -31.30
C LEU A 169 45.63 -4.87 -30.74
N GLY A 170 45.34 -5.94 -29.99
CA GLY A 170 46.37 -6.79 -29.34
C GLY A 170 47.00 -7.87 -30.25
N SER A 171 46.37 -8.25 -31.38
CA SER A 171 46.80 -9.39 -32.17
C SER A 171 47.63 -9.04 -33.43
N ARG A 172 47.95 -7.75 -33.71
CA ARG A 172 48.75 -7.35 -34.88
C ARG A 172 50.22 -6.97 -34.60
N LEU A 173 50.67 -7.02 -33.34
CA LEU A 173 52.06 -6.67 -32.96
C LEU A 173 52.91 -7.86 -32.54
N ALA A 174 52.40 -9.09 -32.53
CA ALA A 174 53.15 -10.27 -32.13
C ALA A 174 53.78 -11.08 -33.28
N THR A 175 53.54 -10.73 -34.54
CA THR A 175 54.07 -11.47 -35.71
C THR A 175 55.18 -10.78 -36.52
N ALA A 176 55.71 -9.63 -36.01
CA ALA A 176 56.75 -8.89 -36.72
C ALA A 176 58.18 -9.04 -36.13
N ASN A 177 58.42 -9.84 -35.09
CA ASN A 177 59.71 -9.91 -34.43
C ASN A 177 60.36 -11.31 -34.38
N ALA A 178 59.93 -12.25 -35.29
CA ALA A 178 60.47 -13.62 -35.33
C ALA A 178 61.27 -13.96 -36.59
N THR A 179 61.66 -13.00 -37.42
CA THR A 179 62.39 -13.26 -38.70
C THR A 179 63.69 -12.49 -38.85
N ALA A 180 64.35 -12.06 -37.77
CA ALA A 180 65.62 -11.37 -37.86
C ALA A 180 66.70 -11.92 -36.95
N ASN A 181 66.80 -13.22 -36.76
CA ASN A 181 67.98 -13.77 -36.10
C ASN A 181 68.27 -15.25 -36.49
N ALA A 182 68.52 -15.46 -37.78
CA ALA A 182 69.15 -16.69 -38.29
C ALA A 182 69.96 -16.39 -39.54
N THR A 183 71.18 -15.84 -39.37
CA THR A 183 72.34 -16.08 -40.24
C THR A 183 73.49 -15.20 -39.73
N ALA A 184 74.45 -15.76 -39.01
CA ALA A 184 75.88 -15.61 -39.01
C ALA A 184 76.47 -16.52 -37.92
#